data_0f255c82fd6c5e66a6ff485adeba2f91
#
_entry.id   0f255c82fd6c5e66a6ff485adeba2f91
#
_cell.length_a   1.000
_cell.length_b   1.000
_cell.length_c   1.000
_cell.angle_alpha   90.00
_cell.angle_beta   90.00
_cell.angle_gamma   90.00
#
_symmetry.space_group_name_H-M   'P 1'
#
loop_
_entity.id
_entity.type
_entity.pdbx_description
1 polymer ?
#
loop_
_entity_poly.entity_id
_entity_poly.type
_entity_poly.pdbx_seq_one_letter_code
_entity_poly.pdbx_strand_id
1 'polypeptide(L)'
;MSYNLIFTEQYENIERRFLKRHPDLLDRYAKTLAMLEHDPFHPSLRLHPLQGRPTGLHSASINLQYRITLELELREQDIILVSVGSHGEVY
;
A
#
# COMPACT_ATOMS: atom_id res chain seq x y z
N MET A 1 -15.61 6.13 -7.86
CA MET A 1 -14.60 7.17 -8.06
C MET A 1 -13.22 6.56 -7.86
N SER A 2 -12.27 7.05 -8.63
CA SER A 2 -10.91 6.52 -8.57
C SER A 2 -10.03 7.38 -7.68
N TYR A 3 -9.03 6.73 -7.07
CA TYR A 3 -7.99 7.41 -6.32
C TYR A 3 -6.73 7.42 -7.16
N ASN A 4 -5.87 8.40 -6.93
CA ASN A 4 -4.60 8.53 -7.65
C ASN A 4 -3.50 7.84 -6.85
N LEU A 5 -2.89 6.81 -7.44
CA LEU A 5 -1.73 6.17 -6.83
C LEU A 5 -0.49 6.99 -7.16
N ILE A 6 0.20 7.44 -6.14
CA ILE A 6 1.40 8.27 -6.30
C ILE A 6 2.61 7.43 -5.93
N PHE A 7 3.45 7.18 -6.93
CA PHE A 7 4.68 6.42 -6.79
C PHE A 7 5.85 7.38 -6.66
N THR A 8 6.49 7.37 -5.49
CA THR A 8 7.72 8.14 -5.33
C THR A 8 8.90 7.30 -5.79
N GLU A 9 10.02 7.94 -6.08
CA GLU A 9 11.23 7.24 -6.46
C GLU A 9 11.66 6.25 -5.34
N GLN A 10 11.54 6.70 -4.10
CA GLN A 10 11.87 5.86 -2.96
C GLN A 10 10.99 4.61 -2.91
N TYR A 11 9.69 4.78 -3.14
CA TYR A 11 8.77 3.66 -3.13
C TYR A 11 9.07 2.68 -4.27
N GLU A 12 9.36 3.20 -5.45
CA GLU A 12 9.68 2.36 -6.60
C GLU A 12 10.89 1.49 -6.35
N ASN A 13 11.89 2.01 -5.63
CA ASN A 13 13.05 1.22 -5.26
C ASN A 13 12.69 0.11 -4.28
N ILE A 14 11.84 0.42 -3.31
CA ILE A 14 11.35 -0.57 -2.34
C ILE A 14 10.51 -1.63 -3.04
N GLU A 15 9.62 -1.20 -3.91
CA GLU A 15 8.75 -2.08 -4.69
C GLU A 15 9.56 -3.06 -5.53
N ARG A 16 10.57 -2.57 -6.22
CA ARG A 16 11.42 -3.40 -7.07
C ARG A 16 12.10 -4.50 -6.27
N ARG A 17 12.66 -4.14 -5.11
CA ARG A 17 13.31 -5.12 -4.24
C ARG A 17 12.33 -6.12 -3.67
N PHE A 18 11.15 -5.66 -3.30
CA PHE A 18 10.11 -6.54 -2.78
C PHE A 18 9.69 -7.57 -3.83
N LEU A 19 9.40 -7.13 -5.05
CA LEU A 19 8.95 -8.02 -6.11
C LEU A 19 10.06 -8.96 -6.59
N LYS A 20 11.31 -8.52 -6.49
CA LYS A 20 12.45 -9.38 -6.80
C LYS A 20 12.55 -10.54 -5.82
N ARG A 21 12.26 -10.28 -4.55
CA ARG A 21 12.26 -11.32 -3.51
C ARG A 21 11.01 -12.19 -3.56
N HIS A 22 9.90 -11.63 -4.04
CA HIS A 22 8.60 -12.28 -4.00
C HIS A 22 7.94 -12.25 -5.38
N PRO A 23 8.55 -12.89 -6.40
CA PRO A 23 7.97 -12.87 -7.74
C PRO A 23 6.61 -13.57 -7.80
N ASP A 24 6.37 -14.50 -6.88
CA ASP A 24 5.10 -15.20 -6.75
C ASP A 24 3.95 -14.28 -6.31
N LEU A 25 4.27 -13.11 -5.76
CA LEU A 25 3.26 -12.17 -5.28
C LEU A 25 2.92 -11.07 -6.30
N LEU A 26 3.53 -11.10 -7.48
CA LEU A 26 3.33 -10.03 -8.46
C LEU A 26 1.85 -9.83 -8.80
N ASP A 27 1.14 -10.91 -9.11
CA ASP A 27 -0.28 -10.80 -9.47
C ASP A 27 -1.12 -10.29 -8.32
N ARG A 28 -0.87 -10.78 -7.11
CA ARG A 28 -1.59 -10.35 -5.92
C ARG A 28 -1.32 -8.89 -5.62
N TYR A 29 -0.07 -8.49 -5.75
CA TYR A 29 0.35 -7.11 -5.53
C TYR A 29 -0.33 -6.17 -6.54
N ALA A 30 -0.32 -6.54 -7.82
CA ALA A 30 -0.96 -5.74 -8.85
C ALA A 30 -2.47 -5.58 -8.60
N LYS A 31 -3.13 -6.65 -8.17
CA LYS A 31 -4.55 -6.60 -7.83
C LYS A 31 -4.80 -5.69 -6.63
N THR A 32 -3.90 -5.72 -5.65
CA THR A 32 -4.01 -4.86 -4.48
C THR A 32 -3.94 -3.39 -4.87
N LEU A 33 -2.99 -3.04 -5.74
CA LEU A 33 -2.87 -1.67 -6.24
C LEU A 33 -4.11 -1.25 -7.03
N ALA A 34 -4.62 -2.12 -7.89
CA ALA A 34 -5.82 -1.83 -8.65
C ALA A 34 -7.02 -1.60 -7.74
N MET A 35 -7.13 -2.39 -6.68
CA MET A 35 -8.20 -2.25 -5.72
C MET A 35 -8.08 -0.96 -4.91
N LEU A 36 -6.86 -0.60 -4.50
CA LEU A 36 -6.62 0.68 -3.83
C LEU A 36 -7.05 1.85 -4.69
N GLU A 37 -6.74 1.79 -5.97
CA GLU A 37 -7.12 2.84 -6.91
C GLU A 37 -8.63 2.95 -7.04
N HIS A 38 -9.32 1.83 -7.06
CA HIS A 38 -10.76 1.79 -7.22
C HIS A 38 -11.49 2.13 -5.92
N ASP A 39 -11.10 1.52 -4.82
CA ASP A 39 -11.76 1.72 -3.52
C ASP A 39 -10.82 1.27 -2.38
N PRO A 40 -10.09 2.23 -1.78
CA PRO A 40 -9.16 1.88 -0.70
C PRO A 40 -9.86 1.34 0.56
N PHE A 41 -11.18 1.55 0.65
CA PHE A 41 -11.94 1.09 1.81
C PHE A 41 -12.58 -0.28 1.61
N HIS A 42 -12.26 -0.95 0.49
CA HIS A 42 -12.76 -2.31 0.26
C HIS A 42 -12.32 -3.22 1.41
N PRO A 43 -13.26 -4.04 1.96
CA PRO A 43 -12.96 -4.85 3.15
C PRO A 43 -11.75 -5.77 3.02
N SER A 44 -11.48 -6.29 1.82
CA SER A 44 -10.37 -7.22 1.64
C SER A 44 -9.01 -6.57 1.83
N LEU A 45 -8.93 -5.24 1.74
CA LEU A 45 -7.68 -4.51 1.94
C LEU A 45 -7.34 -4.32 3.41
N ARG A 46 -8.31 -4.45 4.30
CA ARG A 46 -8.12 -4.27 5.74
C ARG A 46 -7.38 -2.98 6.04
N LEU A 47 -7.76 -1.91 5.35
CA LEU A 47 -7.15 -0.60 5.55
C LEU A 47 -7.36 -0.13 6.98
N HIS A 48 -6.27 0.27 7.64
CA HIS A 48 -6.37 0.81 9.00
C HIS A 48 -5.27 1.83 9.24
N PRO A 49 -5.54 2.83 10.08
CA PRO A 49 -4.53 3.82 10.41
C PRO A 49 -3.44 3.22 11.30
N LEU A 50 -2.22 3.74 11.15
CA LEU A 50 -1.09 3.31 11.95
C LEU A 50 -1.00 4.21 13.19
N GLN A 51 -1.06 3.59 14.37
CA GLN A 51 -0.99 4.31 15.64
C GLN A 51 0.43 4.83 15.90
N GLY A 52 0.52 5.98 16.54
CA GLY A 52 1.79 6.57 16.88
C GLY A 52 2.54 7.13 15.67
N ARG A 53 1.86 7.25 14.54
CA ARG A 53 2.43 7.74 13.30
C ARG A 53 1.78 9.06 12.91
N PRO A 54 2.37 9.82 11.96
CA PRO A 54 1.70 11.00 11.44
C PRO A 54 0.30 10.69 10.93
N THR A 55 -0.57 11.68 11.07
CA THR A 55 -1.94 11.55 10.59
C THR A 55 -1.95 11.23 9.10
N GLY A 56 -2.82 10.30 8.72
CA GLY A 56 -2.95 9.91 7.30
C GLY A 56 -2.22 8.65 6.92
N LEU A 57 -1.26 8.21 7.74
CA LEU A 57 -0.53 6.95 7.44
C LEU A 57 -1.41 5.75 7.76
N HIS A 58 -1.52 4.87 6.77
CA HIS A 58 -2.37 3.68 6.83
C HIS A 58 -1.62 2.47 6.33
N SER A 59 -2.16 1.31 6.64
CA SER A 59 -1.68 0.02 6.16
C SER A 59 -2.78 -0.69 5.39
N ALA A 60 -2.45 -1.23 4.22
CA ALA A 60 -3.36 -2.05 3.42
C ALA A 60 -2.76 -3.43 3.20
N SER A 61 -3.60 -4.45 3.27
CA SER A 61 -3.14 -5.84 3.21
C SER A 61 -3.00 -6.34 1.77
N ILE A 62 -1.84 -6.91 1.44
CA ILE A 62 -1.67 -7.69 0.21
C ILE A 62 -2.16 -9.12 0.47
N ASN A 63 -1.70 -9.69 1.57
CA ASN A 63 -2.15 -10.96 2.11
C ASN A 63 -1.95 -10.92 3.62
N LEU A 64 -2.00 -12.06 4.29
CA LEU A 64 -1.87 -12.09 5.74
C LEU A 64 -0.47 -11.69 6.22
N GLN A 65 0.52 -11.78 5.35
CA GLN A 65 1.93 -11.60 5.71
C GLN A 65 2.49 -10.27 5.26
N TYR A 66 2.03 -9.73 4.13
CA TYR A 66 2.63 -8.54 3.52
C TYR A 66 1.63 -7.40 3.40
N ARG A 67 2.12 -6.18 3.59
CA ARG A 67 1.30 -4.97 3.63
C ARG A 67 1.94 -3.83 2.86
N ILE A 68 1.09 -2.92 2.39
CA ILE A 68 1.53 -1.66 1.80
C ILE A 68 1.25 -0.57 2.82
N THR A 69 2.28 0.22 3.16
CA THR A 69 2.11 1.42 3.96
C THR A 69 1.90 2.58 3.01
N LEU A 70 0.89 3.38 3.28
CA LEU A 70 0.50 4.47 2.39
C LEU A 70 0.01 5.66 3.20
N GLU A 71 0.02 6.82 2.56
CA GLU A 71 -0.56 8.03 3.12
C GLU A 71 -1.82 8.33 2.34
N LEU A 72 -2.94 8.43 3.05
CA LEU A 72 -4.24 8.63 2.43
C LEU A 72 -4.63 10.10 2.53
N GLU A 73 -4.80 10.76 1.38
CA GLU A 73 -5.25 12.13 1.29
C GLU A 73 -6.63 12.15 0.68
N LEU A 74 -7.64 12.22 1.53
CA LEU A 74 -9.04 12.10 1.10
C LEU A 74 -9.52 13.26 0.24
N ARG A 75 -9.03 14.46 0.52
CA ARG A 75 -9.44 15.66 -0.20
C ARG A 75 -9.10 15.59 -1.67
N GLU A 76 -7.86 15.22 -1.96
CA GLU A 76 -7.35 15.15 -3.32
C GLU A 76 -7.57 13.75 -3.92
N GLN A 77 -8.05 12.80 -3.12
CA GLN A 77 -8.18 11.40 -3.49
C GLN A 77 -6.84 10.82 -3.94
N ASP A 78 -5.80 11.15 -3.20
CA ASP A 78 -4.45 10.67 -3.46
C ASP A 78 -4.07 9.57 -2.47
N ILE A 79 -3.37 8.57 -2.99
CA ILE A 79 -2.77 7.51 -2.19
C ILE A 79 -1.28 7.55 -2.45
N ILE A 80 -0.53 8.07 -1.49
CA ILE A 80 0.92 8.18 -1.61
C ILE A 80 1.53 6.92 -1.04
N LEU A 81 2.16 6.13 -1.91
CA LEU A 81 2.74 4.86 -1.50
C LEU A 81 4.05 5.11 -0.78
N VAL A 82 4.19 4.52 0.42
CA VAL A 82 5.33 4.78 1.30
C VAL A 82 6.26 3.59 1.39
N SER A 83 5.72 2.40 1.61
CA SER A 83 6.54 1.20 1.77
C SER A 83 5.71 -0.05 1.50
N VAL A 84 6.41 -1.15 1.21
CA VAL A 84 5.79 -2.46 1.05
C VAL A 84 6.73 -3.50 1.64
N GLY A 85 6.17 -4.45 2.39
CA GLY A 85 6.96 -5.48 3.03
C GLY A 85 6.13 -6.25 4.04
N SER A 86 6.82 -7.04 4.86
CA SER A 86 6.17 -7.79 5.92
C SER A 86 5.75 -6.83 7.04
N HIS A 87 4.83 -7.29 7.89
CA HIS A 87 4.32 -6.49 9.00
C HIS A 87 5.47 -5.93 9.87
N GLY A 88 6.48 -6.73 10.13
CA GLY A 88 7.62 -6.27 10.94
C GLY A 88 8.52 -5.27 10.24
N GLU A 89 8.55 -5.31 8.91
CA GLU A 89 9.40 -4.40 8.13
C GLU A 89 8.78 -3.02 7.94
N VAL A 90 7.44 -2.94 7.88
CA VAL A 90 6.76 -1.68 7.58
C VAL A 90 6.32 -0.93 8.84
N TYR A 91 6.50 -1.53 9.98
CA TYR A 91 6.33 -0.87 11.25
C TYR A 91 7.68 -0.63 11.91
#